data_e0994cb2d95a731fe89b0219001b4b7f
#
_entry.id   e0994cb2d95a731fe89b0219001b4b7f
#
_cell.length_a   1.000
_cell.length_b   1.000
_cell.length_c   1.000
_cell.angle_alpha   90.00
_cell.angle_beta   90.00
_cell.angle_gamma   90.00
#
_symmetry.space_group_name_H-M   'P 1'
#
loop_
_entity.id
_entity.type
_entity.pdbx_description
1 polymer ?
#
loop_
_entity_poly.entity_id
_entity_poly.type
_entity_poly.pdbx_seq_one_letter_code
_entity_poly.pdbx_strand_id
1 'polypeptide(L)'
;MSVSDDQRPAATTDFVTANAHAFGPARHLRSRTKVLPEHARGHNRALVLQTLYHSGAMSRADLSRETGLTRVTISDLVAEFIADGIVVEIGVREAVGPGKPPILIDIDRVGHQIIGLDLSGPTAFEGAVLSLDGDVLERRQVPRPATPDGDAAYDALRGLAQTLVEIATQPVLGVGIGTPGVVRPDGLVLSSPNLGWTDFPLEAKLSADLDLPVLARNDANAAVLAEYTFGEAEADFMLIKIGRGVGAGLITGSQPLLGSRFAAGEIGHVVVGTDGGPRCACGKIGCLEAWLSVSRMQEALDADPAAREEILRDSGTRMAIAIAPIVAALDLSEVVLSGPAELLDGTLIDAAVETLHARTLEGVFEDVMVRLTRQDDIVLRGAAVMVLSGQLGVS
;
A
#
# COMPACT_ATOMS: atom_id res chain seq x y z
N MET A 1 39.98 61.52 -16.05
CA MET A 1 41.17 60.68 -16.13
C MET A 1 40.99 59.44 -15.32
N SER A 2 40.98 58.38 -16.07
CA SER A 2 41.41 57.04 -15.72
C SER A 2 40.52 56.24 -14.74
N VAL A 3 39.70 55.52 -15.31
CA VAL A 3 39.00 54.27 -15.02
C VAL A 3 40.02 53.15 -14.78
N SER A 4 39.77 52.28 -13.81
CA SER A 4 40.19 50.87 -13.80
C SER A 4 39.18 50.11 -12.99
N ASP A 5 38.44 49.36 -13.60
CA ASP A 5 38.46 47.94 -13.98
C ASP A 5 38.04 47.00 -12.85
N ASP A 6 36.94 46.52 -13.07
CA ASP A 6 36.18 45.31 -12.74
C ASP A 6 37.05 44.10 -12.29
N GLN A 7 36.81 43.58 -11.10
CA GLN A 7 37.05 42.17 -10.75
C GLN A 7 35.91 41.63 -9.84
N ARG A 8 34.98 40.93 -10.45
CA ARG A 8 34.09 40.01 -9.72
C ARG A 8 34.89 38.82 -9.23
N PRO A 9 34.78 38.42 -7.97
CA PRO A 9 35.26 37.11 -7.57
C PRO A 9 34.19 36.04 -7.91
N ALA A 10 34.64 35.01 -8.59
CA ALA A 10 33.94 33.74 -8.76
C ALA A 10 33.78 33.07 -7.38
N ALA A 11 32.54 32.93 -6.95
CA ALA A 11 32.18 32.18 -5.76
C ALA A 11 31.26 31.00 -6.15
N THR A 12 31.88 29.94 -6.56
CA THR A 12 31.21 28.64 -6.62
C THR A 12 32.29 27.56 -6.49
N THR A 13 32.53 27.06 -5.27
CA THR A 13 33.10 25.69 -5.05
C THR A 13 33.43 25.38 -3.59
N ASP A 14 32.85 26.05 -2.59
CA ASP A 14 33.21 25.74 -1.18
C ASP A 14 32.03 25.39 -0.26
N PHE A 15 30.82 25.14 -0.78
CA PHE A 15 29.65 24.80 0.06
C PHE A 15 29.51 23.29 0.37
N VAL A 16 30.25 22.42 -0.30
CA VAL A 16 30.12 20.95 -0.14
C VAL A 16 31.08 20.37 0.89
N THR A 17 32.15 21.07 1.26
CA THR A 17 33.16 20.53 2.18
C THR A 17 33.07 21.03 3.62
N ALA A 18 32.23 22.00 3.93
CA ALA A 18 32.14 22.56 5.28
C ALA A 18 31.16 21.86 6.26
N ASN A 19 30.32 20.95 5.80
CA ASN A 19 29.33 20.29 6.65
C ASN A 19 29.66 18.85 7.10
N ALA A 20 30.86 18.35 6.83
CA ALA A 20 31.26 16.98 7.20
C ALA A 20 31.58 16.81 8.70
N HIS A 21 31.62 17.86 9.52
CA HIS A 21 32.01 17.77 10.93
C HIS A 21 30.96 18.22 11.95
N ALA A 22 29.73 18.55 11.52
CA ALA A 22 28.68 19.03 12.42
C ALA A 22 27.85 17.91 13.11
N PHE A 23 27.95 16.69 12.66
CA PHE A 23 27.33 15.54 13.33
C PHE A 23 28.42 14.74 14.04
N GLY A 24 28.27 14.58 15.38
CA GLY A 24 29.11 13.70 16.17
C GLY A 24 29.15 12.30 15.56
N PRO A 25 29.97 11.33 16.10
CA PRO A 25 30.25 10.08 15.41
C PRO A 25 28.95 9.45 14.95
N ALA A 26 28.74 9.44 13.64
CA ALA A 26 27.57 8.90 13.01
C ALA A 26 27.36 7.50 13.60
N ARG A 27 26.25 7.28 14.29
CA ARG A 27 25.77 5.92 14.51
C ARG A 27 25.59 5.34 13.13
N HIS A 28 26.58 4.59 12.69
CA HIS A 28 26.57 3.98 11.38
C HIS A 28 25.26 3.22 11.25
N LEU A 29 24.47 3.55 10.26
CA LEU A 29 23.41 2.70 9.72
C LEU A 29 24.12 1.46 9.14
N ARG A 30 24.67 0.62 10.01
CA ARG A 30 25.24 -0.64 9.58
C ARG A 30 24.08 -1.60 9.41
N SER A 31 23.85 -2.04 8.20
CA SER A 31 23.21 -3.34 7.99
C SER A 31 23.95 -4.36 8.84
N ARG A 32 23.34 -4.77 9.95
CA ARG A 32 23.91 -5.75 10.89
C ARG A 32 23.69 -7.18 10.44
N THR A 33 23.03 -7.39 9.32
CA THR A 33 22.70 -8.72 8.81
C THR A 33 23.77 -9.14 7.81
N LYS A 34 24.49 -10.19 8.16
CA LYS A 34 25.40 -10.88 7.24
C LYS A 34 24.53 -11.46 6.12
N VAL A 35 24.77 -11.06 4.88
CA VAL A 35 24.08 -11.66 3.73
C VAL A 35 24.56 -13.12 3.64
N LEU A 36 23.70 -14.04 4.03
CA LEU A 36 23.94 -15.47 3.83
C LEU A 36 23.68 -15.83 2.37
N PRO A 37 24.32 -16.88 1.81
CA PRO A 37 24.10 -17.30 0.43
C PRO A 37 22.62 -17.57 0.08
N GLU A 38 21.85 -18.07 1.03
CA GLU A 38 20.40 -18.28 0.91
C GLU A 38 19.62 -16.96 0.77
N HIS A 39 20.02 -15.90 1.48
CA HIS A 39 19.42 -14.56 1.32
C HIS A 39 19.73 -13.98 -0.07
N ALA A 40 20.95 -14.21 -0.60
CA ALA A 40 21.31 -13.81 -1.95
C ALA A 40 20.47 -14.56 -3.01
N ARG A 41 20.19 -15.86 -2.79
CA ARG A 41 19.34 -16.65 -3.71
C ARG A 41 17.88 -16.13 -3.66
N GLY A 42 17.33 -15.93 -2.48
CA GLY A 42 15.97 -15.34 -2.32
C GLY A 42 15.85 -13.98 -3.00
N HIS A 43 16.83 -13.10 -2.82
CA HIS A 43 16.88 -11.81 -3.48
C HIS A 43 16.93 -11.95 -5.02
N ASN A 44 17.76 -12.84 -5.55
CA ASN A 44 17.85 -13.06 -7.00
C ASN A 44 16.55 -13.63 -7.57
N ARG A 45 15.86 -14.54 -6.84
CA ARG A 45 14.53 -15.04 -7.21
C ARG A 45 13.53 -13.90 -7.34
N ALA A 46 13.41 -13.08 -6.28
CA ALA A 46 12.52 -11.93 -6.25
C ALA A 46 12.83 -10.95 -7.40
N LEU A 47 14.10 -10.62 -7.63
CA LEU A 47 14.52 -9.71 -8.69
C LEU A 47 14.11 -10.21 -10.08
N VAL A 48 14.27 -11.50 -10.38
CA VAL A 48 13.89 -12.08 -11.67
C VAL A 48 12.38 -12.09 -11.85
N LEU A 49 11.61 -12.50 -10.81
CA LEU A 49 10.16 -12.54 -10.88
C LEU A 49 9.57 -11.14 -10.97
N GLN A 50 10.10 -10.18 -10.22
CA GLN A 50 9.68 -8.77 -10.30
C GLN A 50 9.95 -8.18 -11.69
N THR A 51 11.12 -8.46 -12.28
CA THR A 51 11.44 -8.02 -13.64
C THR A 51 10.46 -8.59 -14.66
N LEU A 52 10.14 -9.89 -14.59
CA LEU A 52 9.16 -10.52 -15.47
C LEU A 52 7.74 -9.95 -15.25
N TYR A 53 7.36 -9.73 -14.00
CA TYR A 53 6.03 -9.26 -13.67
C TYR A 53 5.74 -7.87 -14.25
N HIS A 54 6.69 -6.94 -14.13
CA HIS A 54 6.51 -5.55 -14.58
C HIS A 54 6.87 -5.34 -16.05
N SER A 55 7.87 -6.05 -16.58
CA SER A 55 8.33 -5.87 -17.97
C SER A 55 7.67 -6.82 -18.97
N GLY A 56 6.94 -7.84 -18.47
CA GLY A 56 6.32 -8.87 -19.29
C GLY A 56 7.34 -9.84 -19.89
N ALA A 57 6.93 -10.49 -20.99
CA ALA A 57 7.66 -11.56 -21.62
C ALA A 57 9.09 -11.21 -22.07
N MET A 58 10.08 -11.96 -21.57
CA MET A 58 11.50 -11.74 -21.85
C MET A 58 12.22 -13.05 -22.18
N SER A 59 13.35 -12.97 -22.89
CA SER A 59 14.24 -14.11 -23.01
C SER A 59 15.20 -14.20 -21.80
N ARG A 60 15.76 -15.37 -21.53
CA ARG A 60 16.80 -15.55 -20.51
C ARG A 60 18.00 -14.61 -20.70
N ALA A 61 18.32 -14.24 -21.94
CA ALA A 61 19.39 -13.29 -22.25
C ALA A 61 18.99 -11.84 -21.92
N ASP A 62 17.73 -11.46 -22.13
CA ASP A 62 17.19 -10.16 -21.75
C ASP A 62 17.17 -10.02 -20.22
N LEU A 63 16.68 -11.04 -19.51
CA LEU A 63 16.70 -11.08 -18.05
C LEU A 63 18.12 -10.95 -17.47
N SER A 64 19.09 -11.64 -18.06
CA SER A 64 20.49 -11.51 -17.61
C SER A 64 21.03 -10.09 -17.78
N ARG A 65 20.62 -9.36 -18.82
CA ARG A 65 21.03 -7.97 -19.06
C ARG A 65 20.32 -7.00 -18.11
N GLU A 66 19.03 -7.19 -17.91
CA GLU A 66 18.19 -6.32 -17.08
C GLU A 66 18.53 -6.45 -15.59
N THR A 67 18.66 -7.69 -15.11
CA THR A 67 18.94 -7.96 -13.69
C THR A 67 20.44 -7.89 -13.34
N GLY A 68 21.34 -7.90 -14.30
CA GLY A 68 22.79 -8.02 -14.07
C GLY A 68 23.24 -9.39 -13.58
N LEU A 69 22.35 -10.37 -13.47
CA LEU A 69 22.68 -11.74 -13.04
C LEU A 69 23.34 -12.52 -14.17
N THR A 70 24.17 -13.50 -13.82
CA THR A 70 24.84 -14.33 -14.82
C THR A 70 23.83 -15.20 -15.59
N ARG A 71 24.15 -15.57 -16.84
CA ARG A 71 23.30 -16.46 -17.66
C ARG A 71 23.05 -17.81 -16.99
N VAL A 72 24.01 -18.33 -16.25
CA VAL A 72 23.86 -19.58 -15.49
C VAL A 72 22.84 -19.40 -14.40
N THR A 73 22.96 -18.36 -13.57
CA THR A 73 22.01 -18.05 -12.51
C THR A 73 20.60 -17.88 -13.04
N ILE A 74 20.42 -17.13 -14.15
CA ILE A 74 19.12 -16.97 -14.78
C ILE A 74 18.56 -18.32 -15.28
N SER A 75 19.39 -19.16 -15.92
CA SER A 75 18.92 -20.44 -16.42
C SER A 75 18.47 -21.39 -15.31
N ASP A 76 19.21 -21.41 -14.19
CA ASP A 76 18.87 -22.21 -13.01
C ASP A 76 17.57 -21.73 -12.35
N LEU A 77 17.41 -20.40 -12.14
CA LEU A 77 16.21 -19.82 -11.55
C LEU A 77 14.99 -20.03 -12.44
N VAL A 78 15.11 -19.80 -13.74
CA VAL A 78 14.00 -20.00 -14.67
C VAL A 78 13.58 -21.47 -14.75
N ALA A 79 14.53 -22.41 -14.72
CA ALA A 79 14.19 -23.83 -14.67
C ALA A 79 13.44 -24.22 -13.40
N GLU A 80 13.83 -23.64 -12.26
CA GLU A 80 13.12 -23.79 -10.98
C GLU A 80 11.70 -23.21 -11.07
N PHE A 81 11.53 -21.98 -11.55
CA PHE A 81 10.22 -21.34 -11.69
C PHE A 81 9.27 -22.07 -12.62
N ILE A 82 9.79 -22.66 -13.71
CA ILE A 82 8.99 -23.51 -14.61
C ILE A 82 8.57 -24.80 -13.89
N ALA A 83 9.45 -25.41 -13.12
CA ALA A 83 9.14 -26.60 -12.35
C ALA A 83 8.10 -26.32 -11.25
N ASP A 84 8.14 -25.12 -10.64
CA ASP A 84 7.17 -24.62 -9.65
C ASP A 84 5.84 -24.17 -10.29
N GLY A 85 5.75 -24.12 -11.64
CA GLY A 85 4.56 -23.64 -12.36
C GLY A 85 4.33 -22.12 -12.29
N ILE A 86 5.34 -21.34 -11.86
CA ILE A 86 5.23 -19.88 -11.71
C ILE A 86 5.53 -19.16 -13.02
N VAL A 87 6.39 -19.74 -13.86
CA VAL A 87 6.84 -19.18 -15.15
C VAL A 87 6.56 -20.18 -16.26
N VAL A 88 6.15 -19.68 -17.42
CA VAL A 88 5.87 -20.47 -18.62
C VAL A 88 6.68 -19.99 -19.81
N GLU A 89 6.99 -20.92 -20.76
CA GLU A 89 7.54 -20.59 -22.05
C GLU A 89 6.40 -20.27 -23.02
N ILE A 90 6.32 -19.02 -23.50
CA ILE A 90 5.20 -18.53 -24.33
C ILE A 90 5.51 -18.53 -25.83
N GLY A 91 6.67 -19.05 -26.24
CA GLY A 91 7.06 -19.17 -27.66
C GLY A 91 8.41 -18.56 -27.95
N VAL A 92 8.67 -18.33 -29.23
CA VAL A 92 9.93 -17.76 -29.72
C VAL A 92 9.69 -16.35 -30.27
N ARG A 93 10.61 -15.44 -29.98
CA ARG A 93 10.62 -14.10 -30.60
C ARG A 93 11.02 -14.26 -32.07
N GLU A 94 10.42 -13.51 -33.02
CA GLU A 94 10.87 -13.46 -34.40
C GLU A 94 12.37 -13.11 -34.48
N ALA A 95 13.11 -13.90 -35.28
CA ALA A 95 14.55 -13.74 -35.39
C ALA A 95 14.90 -12.47 -36.16
N VAL A 96 15.56 -11.52 -35.52
CA VAL A 96 16.18 -10.38 -36.17
C VAL A 96 17.69 -10.67 -36.25
N GLY A 97 18.13 -11.40 -37.29
CA GLY A 97 19.53 -11.70 -37.52
C GLY A 97 19.90 -13.22 -37.45
N PRO A 98 21.18 -13.57 -37.65
CA PRO A 98 21.66 -14.95 -37.63
C PRO A 98 21.68 -15.50 -36.18
N GLY A 99 21.08 -16.66 -35.95
CA GLY A 99 21.05 -17.35 -34.66
C GLY A 99 19.74 -18.10 -34.43
N LYS A 100 19.72 -18.95 -33.38
CA LYS A 100 18.47 -19.61 -32.95
C LYS A 100 17.58 -18.55 -32.29
N PRO A 101 16.29 -18.44 -32.67
CA PRO A 101 15.35 -17.51 -32.02
C PRO A 101 15.30 -17.72 -30.52
N PRO A 102 15.30 -16.64 -29.71
CA PRO A 102 15.22 -16.74 -28.25
C PRO A 102 13.81 -17.18 -27.82
N ILE A 103 13.76 -18.12 -26.88
CA ILE A 103 12.52 -18.53 -26.22
C ILE A 103 12.15 -17.42 -25.22
N LEU A 104 10.91 -16.94 -25.31
CA LEU A 104 10.31 -16.00 -24.37
C LEU A 104 9.69 -16.76 -23.21
N ILE A 105 9.86 -16.21 -22.02
CA ILE A 105 9.28 -16.68 -20.77
C ILE A 105 8.51 -15.53 -20.12
N ASP A 106 7.45 -15.86 -19.43
CA ASP A 106 6.64 -14.91 -18.66
C ASP A 106 6.08 -15.58 -17.40
N ILE A 107 5.56 -14.77 -16.46
CA ILE A 107 4.79 -15.27 -15.32
C ILE A 107 3.57 -16.03 -15.84
N ASP A 108 3.26 -17.17 -15.25
CA ASP A 108 2.00 -17.88 -15.50
C ASP A 108 0.85 -17.20 -14.73
N ARG A 109 0.32 -16.12 -15.33
CA ARG A 109 -0.71 -15.27 -14.70
C ARG A 109 -2.05 -15.98 -14.53
N VAL A 110 -2.26 -17.10 -15.22
CA VAL A 110 -3.50 -17.88 -15.17
C VAL A 110 -3.37 -19.22 -14.43
N GLY A 111 -2.13 -19.65 -14.14
CA GLY A 111 -1.84 -20.93 -13.48
C GLY A 111 -2.08 -20.93 -11.98
N HIS A 112 -2.26 -19.74 -11.37
CA HIS A 112 -2.49 -19.59 -9.93
C HIS A 112 -3.55 -18.54 -9.66
N GLN A 113 -4.17 -18.64 -8.45
CA GLN A 113 -5.13 -17.67 -7.93
C GLN A 113 -4.74 -17.25 -6.52
N ILE A 114 -5.28 -16.13 -6.08
CA ILE A 114 -5.06 -15.57 -4.75
C ILE A 114 -6.43 -15.38 -4.10
N ILE A 115 -6.54 -15.61 -2.79
CA ILE A 115 -7.71 -15.24 -2.01
C ILE A 115 -7.43 -13.91 -1.34
N GLY A 116 -8.24 -12.89 -1.64
CA GLY A 116 -8.23 -11.60 -0.97
C GLY A 116 -9.42 -11.49 -0.02
N LEU A 117 -9.19 -10.94 1.19
CA LEU A 117 -10.21 -10.72 2.21
C LEU A 117 -10.15 -9.29 2.73
N ASP A 118 -11.29 -8.62 2.79
CA ASP A 118 -11.48 -7.28 3.38
C ASP A 118 -12.44 -7.35 4.56
N LEU A 119 -11.93 -7.06 5.76
CA LEU A 119 -12.70 -7.05 7.01
C LEU A 119 -13.13 -5.64 7.43
N SER A 120 -12.87 -4.62 6.61
CA SER A 120 -13.14 -3.22 6.93
C SER A 120 -14.58 -2.79 6.65
N GLY A 121 -15.34 -3.60 5.93
CA GLY A 121 -16.72 -3.32 5.56
C GLY A 121 -17.63 -3.00 6.76
N PRO A 122 -18.62 -2.11 6.59
CA PRO A 122 -19.48 -1.69 7.69
C PRO A 122 -20.43 -2.80 8.18
N THR A 123 -20.94 -3.62 7.29
CA THR A 123 -21.99 -4.64 7.55
C THR A 123 -21.60 -6.06 7.17
N ALA A 124 -20.58 -6.23 6.33
CA ALA A 124 -20.14 -7.52 5.83
C ALA A 124 -18.62 -7.59 5.76
N PHE A 125 -18.07 -8.79 5.85
CA PHE A 125 -16.75 -9.12 5.39
C PHE A 125 -16.84 -9.50 3.91
N GLU A 126 -15.94 -8.99 3.12
CA GLU A 126 -15.86 -9.28 1.70
C GLU A 126 -14.64 -10.14 1.39
N GLY A 127 -14.77 -10.98 0.38
CA GLY A 127 -13.67 -11.77 -0.11
C GLY A 127 -13.79 -12.05 -1.58
N ALA A 128 -12.66 -12.29 -2.22
CA ALA A 128 -12.61 -12.60 -3.64
C ALA A 128 -11.53 -13.63 -3.97
N VAL A 129 -11.80 -14.41 -5.03
CA VAL A 129 -10.76 -15.10 -5.79
C VAL A 129 -10.20 -14.11 -6.80
N LEU A 130 -8.90 -13.91 -6.78
CA LEU A 130 -8.20 -12.92 -7.59
C LEU A 130 -7.21 -13.58 -8.53
N SER A 131 -7.00 -12.98 -9.72
CA SER A 131 -5.87 -13.29 -10.58
C SER A 131 -4.56 -12.77 -9.98
N LEU A 132 -3.42 -13.14 -10.54
CA LEU A 132 -2.13 -12.57 -10.14
C LEU A 132 -2.00 -11.07 -10.51
N ASP A 133 -2.83 -10.55 -11.40
CA ASP A 133 -2.92 -9.12 -11.74
C ASP A 133 -3.88 -8.33 -10.82
N GLY A 134 -4.43 -9.01 -9.80
CA GLY A 134 -5.36 -8.39 -8.84
C GLY A 134 -6.79 -8.25 -9.36
N ASP A 135 -7.14 -8.87 -10.49
CA ASP A 135 -8.51 -8.82 -11.01
C ASP A 135 -9.42 -9.77 -10.25
N VAL A 136 -10.62 -9.29 -9.90
CA VAL A 136 -11.63 -10.08 -9.21
C VAL A 136 -12.28 -11.08 -10.17
N LEU A 137 -12.10 -12.37 -9.92
CA LEU A 137 -12.67 -13.47 -10.70
C LEU A 137 -14.00 -13.94 -10.11
N GLU A 138 -14.05 -14.10 -8.80
CA GLU A 138 -15.25 -14.49 -8.05
C GLU A 138 -15.31 -13.71 -6.74
N ARG A 139 -16.52 -13.37 -6.28
CA ARG A 139 -16.74 -12.61 -5.04
C ARG A 139 -17.70 -13.33 -4.12
N ARG A 140 -17.43 -13.25 -2.83
CA ARG A 140 -18.34 -13.69 -1.76
C ARG A 140 -18.32 -12.68 -0.62
N GLN A 141 -19.41 -12.64 0.13
CA GLN A 141 -19.51 -11.85 1.34
C GLN A 141 -20.24 -12.62 2.43
N VAL A 142 -19.92 -12.33 3.68
CA VAL A 142 -20.62 -12.85 4.85
C VAL A 142 -20.98 -11.71 5.78
N PRO A 143 -22.12 -11.76 6.48
CA PRO A 143 -22.47 -10.73 7.45
C PRO A 143 -21.37 -10.59 8.52
N ARG A 144 -21.02 -9.37 8.82
CA ARG A 144 -20.14 -9.04 9.95
C ARG A 144 -20.93 -9.21 11.25
N PRO A 145 -20.34 -9.74 12.36
CA PRO A 145 -20.97 -9.73 13.67
C PRO A 145 -21.41 -8.32 14.07
N ALA A 146 -22.65 -8.20 14.56
CA ALA A 146 -23.23 -6.91 14.90
C ALA A 146 -22.54 -6.23 16.10
N THR A 147 -22.01 -7.03 17.02
CA THR A 147 -21.20 -6.57 18.16
C THR A 147 -19.77 -7.08 18.00
N PRO A 148 -18.77 -6.34 18.54
CA PRO A 148 -17.39 -6.81 18.59
C PRO A 148 -17.30 -8.13 19.39
N ASP A 149 -17.12 -9.23 18.66
CA ASP A 149 -16.97 -10.59 19.18
C ASP A 149 -15.86 -11.25 18.36
N GLY A 150 -14.71 -11.46 18.98
CA GLY A 150 -13.52 -11.93 18.30
C GLY A 150 -13.64 -13.33 17.75
N ASP A 151 -14.34 -14.22 18.44
CA ASP A 151 -14.54 -15.60 17.99
C ASP A 151 -15.54 -15.66 16.85
N ALA A 152 -16.66 -14.96 16.96
CA ALA A 152 -17.67 -14.87 15.89
C ALA A 152 -17.09 -14.20 14.63
N ALA A 153 -16.26 -13.17 14.78
CA ALA A 153 -15.58 -12.53 13.67
C ALA A 153 -14.59 -13.48 12.98
N TYR A 154 -13.85 -14.26 13.76
CA TYR A 154 -12.93 -15.25 13.21
C TYR A 154 -13.66 -16.40 12.51
N ASP A 155 -14.73 -16.92 13.08
CA ASP A 155 -15.51 -18.02 12.47
C ASP A 155 -16.14 -17.58 11.13
N ALA A 156 -16.67 -16.34 11.07
CA ALA A 156 -17.20 -15.77 9.83
C ALA A 156 -16.09 -15.61 8.76
N LEU A 157 -14.93 -15.09 9.15
CA LEU A 157 -13.76 -14.95 8.27
C LEU A 157 -13.28 -16.30 7.75
N ARG A 158 -13.10 -17.29 8.63
CA ARG A 158 -12.65 -18.64 8.27
C ARG A 158 -13.61 -19.30 7.29
N GLY A 159 -14.92 -19.23 7.55
CA GLY A 159 -15.94 -19.79 6.65
C GLY A 159 -15.93 -19.12 5.27
N LEU A 160 -15.74 -17.80 5.22
CA LEU A 160 -15.60 -17.08 3.95
C LEU A 160 -14.34 -17.52 3.19
N ALA A 161 -13.20 -17.62 3.87
CA ALA A 161 -11.94 -18.06 3.28
C ALA A 161 -12.04 -19.49 2.73
N GLN A 162 -12.60 -20.44 3.50
CA GLN A 162 -12.81 -21.81 3.05
C GLN A 162 -13.68 -21.88 1.80
N THR A 163 -14.79 -21.15 1.78
CA THR A 163 -15.69 -21.09 0.62
C THR A 163 -14.94 -20.57 -0.63
N LEU A 164 -14.09 -19.54 -0.48
CA LEU A 164 -13.32 -18.99 -1.60
C LEU A 164 -12.24 -19.95 -2.10
N VAL A 165 -11.59 -20.68 -1.20
CA VAL A 165 -10.62 -21.73 -1.57
C VAL A 165 -11.32 -22.88 -2.32
N GLU A 166 -12.53 -23.28 -1.90
CA GLU A 166 -13.30 -24.34 -2.56
C GLU A 166 -13.76 -23.98 -3.98
N ILE A 167 -14.09 -22.71 -4.23
CA ILE A 167 -14.53 -22.25 -5.56
C ILE A 167 -13.38 -21.81 -6.47
N ALA A 168 -12.16 -21.70 -5.95
CA ALA A 168 -10.99 -21.41 -6.77
C ALA A 168 -10.77 -22.52 -7.81
N THR A 169 -10.51 -22.13 -9.06
CA THR A 169 -10.38 -23.06 -10.20
C THR A 169 -8.93 -23.41 -10.51
N GLN A 170 -7.99 -22.72 -9.88
CA GLN A 170 -6.56 -22.92 -9.97
C GLN A 170 -5.94 -23.06 -8.57
N PRO A 171 -4.73 -23.62 -8.44
CA PRO A 171 -4.00 -23.65 -7.18
C PRO A 171 -3.94 -22.26 -6.53
N VAL A 172 -4.30 -22.20 -5.24
CA VAL A 172 -4.27 -20.95 -4.46
C VAL A 172 -2.86 -20.71 -3.96
N LEU A 173 -2.24 -19.59 -4.38
CA LEU A 173 -0.90 -19.20 -3.99
C LEU A 173 -0.83 -18.78 -2.49
N GLY A 174 -1.92 -18.23 -1.98
CA GLY A 174 -2.05 -17.80 -0.59
C GLY A 174 -3.29 -16.94 -0.36
N VAL A 175 -3.45 -16.53 0.89
CA VAL A 175 -4.57 -15.70 1.36
C VAL A 175 -4.03 -14.38 1.89
N GLY A 176 -4.50 -13.26 1.34
CA GLY A 176 -4.21 -11.92 1.85
C GLY A 176 -5.42 -11.36 2.60
N ILE A 177 -5.18 -10.62 3.69
CA ILE A 177 -6.23 -10.06 4.55
C ILE A 177 -5.95 -8.60 4.85
N GLY A 178 -6.87 -7.72 4.46
CA GLY A 178 -6.96 -6.35 4.97
C GLY A 178 -7.90 -6.30 6.17
N THR A 179 -7.39 -5.92 7.35
CA THR A 179 -8.18 -5.88 8.58
C THR A 179 -8.09 -4.51 9.26
N PRO A 180 -9.17 -3.99 9.85
CA PRO A 180 -9.07 -2.77 10.65
C PRO A 180 -8.21 -3.02 11.90
N GLY A 181 -7.51 -1.97 12.35
CA GLY A 181 -6.70 -1.99 13.56
C GLY A 181 -5.20 -2.07 13.32
N VAL A 182 -4.42 -2.20 14.38
CA VAL A 182 -2.96 -2.23 14.34
C VAL A 182 -2.48 -3.68 14.17
N VAL A 183 -1.76 -3.94 13.09
CA VAL A 183 -1.28 -5.29 12.71
C VAL A 183 0.24 -5.28 12.58
N ARG A 184 0.90 -6.25 13.20
CA ARG A 184 2.35 -6.48 13.08
C ARG A 184 2.70 -7.15 11.74
N PRO A 185 3.98 -7.04 11.30
CA PRO A 185 4.43 -7.71 10.08
C PRO A 185 4.33 -9.24 10.07
N ASP A 186 4.21 -9.86 11.22
CA ASP A 186 3.98 -11.31 11.40
C ASP A 186 2.49 -11.68 11.53
N GLY A 187 1.59 -10.75 11.19
CA GLY A 187 0.14 -10.96 11.17
C GLY A 187 -0.52 -11.05 12.54
N LEU A 188 0.18 -10.67 13.60
CA LEU A 188 -0.45 -10.51 14.92
C LEU A 188 -1.25 -9.20 14.93
N VAL A 189 -2.56 -9.29 15.13
CA VAL A 189 -3.44 -8.13 15.34
C VAL A 189 -3.29 -7.68 16.79
N LEU A 190 -2.54 -6.58 17.00
CA LEU A 190 -2.32 -6.03 18.34
C LEU A 190 -3.60 -5.48 18.94
N SER A 191 -4.40 -4.80 18.12
CA SER A 191 -5.68 -4.21 18.54
C SER A 191 -6.59 -3.98 17.34
N SER A 192 -7.78 -4.54 17.40
CA SER A 192 -8.90 -4.25 16.49
C SER A 192 -10.20 -4.22 17.30
N PRO A 193 -10.51 -3.10 17.99
CA PRO A 193 -11.69 -2.99 18.86
C PRO A 193 -12.99 -3.28 18.11
N ASN A 194 -13.04 -2.94 16.83
CA ASN A 194 -14.19 -3.15 15.97
C ASN A 194 -14.49 -4.64 15.70
N LEU A 195 -13.51 -5.52 15.85
CA LEU A 195 -13.64 -6.97 15.68
C LEU A 195 -13.58 -7.72 17.03
N GLY A 196 -13.25 -7.03 18.12
CA GLY A 196 -13.07 -7.65 19.44
C GLY A 196 -11.73 -8.39 19.58
N TRP A 197 -10.70 -8.03 18.77
CA TRP A 197 -9.38 -8.67 18.79
C TRP A 197 -8.35 -7.84 19.57
N THR A 198 -7.61 -8.53 20.42
CA THR A 198 -6.42 -8.01 21.11
C THR A 198 -5.39 -9.12 21.15
N ASP A 199 -4.16 -8.83 20.71
CA ASP A 199 -3.06 -9.79 20.59
C ASP A 199 -3.48 -11.10 19.87
N PHE A 200 -4.27 -10.93 18.79
CA PHE A 200 -4.88 -12.05 18.07
C PHE A 200 -3.95 -12.54 16.94
N PRO A 201 -3.48 -13.82 16.96
CA PRO A 201 -2.52 -14.34 15.97
C PRO A 201 -3.21 -14.76 14.66
N LEU A 202 -3.74 -13.77 13.91
CA LEU A 202 -4.60 -13.98 12.76
C LEU A 202 -3.95 -14.83 11.67
N GLU A 203 -2.74 -14.47 11.22
CA GLU A 203 -2.02 -15.22 10.16
C GLU A 203 -1.79 -16.67 10.58
N ALA A 204 -1.20 -16.87 11.76
CA ALA A 204 -0.85 -18.21 12.22
C ALA A 204 -2.08 -19.12 12.38
N LYS A 205 -3.18 -18.56 12.90
CA LYS A 205 -4.40 -19.32 13.15
C LYS A 205 -5.09 -19.70 11.83
N LEU A 206 -5.26 -18.73 10.91
CA LEU A 206 -5.93 -19.03 9.64
C LEU A 206 -5.05 -19.87 8.70
N SER A 207 -3.74 -19.69 8.73
CA SER A 207 -2.80 -20.54 7.97
C SER A 207 -2.88 -22.00 8.42
N ALA A 208 -2.99 -22.24 9.73
CA ALA A 208 -3.18 -23.60 10.27
C ALA A 208 -4.52 -24.21 9.89
N ASP A 209 -5.61 -23.41 9.84
CA ASP A 209 -6.95 -23.90 9.50
C ASP A 209 -7.12 -24.18 7.99
N LEU A 210 -6.38 -23.48 7.11
CA LEU A 210 -6.49 -23.61 5.66
C LEU A 210 -5.36 -24.44 5.02
N ASP A 211 -4.27 -24.71 5.75
CA ASP A 211 -3.02 -25.28 5.21
C ASP A 211 -2.48 -24.48 4.01
N LEU A 212 -2.60 -23.14 4.08
CA LEU A 212 -2.15 -22.19 3.06
C LEU A 212 -1.34 -21.05 3.69
N PRO A 213 -0.43 -20.42 2.94
CA PRO A 213 0.19 -19.17 3.35
C PRO A 213 -0.87 -18.08 3.56
N VAL A 214 -0.85 -17.41 4.70
CA VAL A 214 -1.73 -16.29 5.02
C VAL A 214 -0.89 -15.06 5.37
N LEU A 215 -1.29 -13.89 4.86
CA LEU A 215 -0.68 -12.60 5.17
C LEU A 215 -1.77 -11.59 5.55
N ALA A 216 -1.61 -10.92 6.69
CA ALA A 216 -2.56 -9.92 7.17
C ALA A 216 -1.88 -8.59 7.43
N ARG A 217 -2.52 -7.49 7.01
CA ARG A 217 -2.10 -6.11 7.29
C ARG A 217 -3.31 -5.27 7.66
N ASN A 218 -3.03 -4.09 8.20
CA ASN A 218 -4.06 -3.06 8.30
C ASN A 218 -4.66 -2.78 6.91
N ASP A 219 -5.95 -2.51 6.83
CA ASP A 219 -6.71 -2.31 5.59
C ASP A 219 -6.22 -1.10 4.77
N ALA A 220 -5.83 0.01 5.41
CA ALA A 220 -5.23 1.14 4.71
C ALA A 220 -3.80 0.83 4.23
N ASN A 221 -3.04 0.02 4.99
CA ASN A 221 -1.74 -0.48 4.54
C ASN A 221 -1.86 -1.47 3.38
N ALA A 222 -2.92 -2.28 3.32
CA ALA A 222 -3.22 -3.09 2.14
C ALA A 222 -3.60 -2.20 0.94
N ALA A 223 -4.47 -1.22 1.15
CA ALA A 223 -4.90 -0.30 0.10
C ALA A 223 -3.74 0.48 -0.54
N VAL A 224 -2.79 0.98 0.27
CA VAL A 224 -1.64 1.71 -0.28
C VAL A 224 -0.74 0.83 -1.14
N LEU A 225 -0.61 -0.47 -0.82
CA LEU A 225 0.13 -1.42 -1.65
C LEU A 225 -0.56 -1.64 -3.00
N ALA A 226 -1.90 -1.71 -3.04
CA ALA A 226 -2.64 -1.81 -4.29
C ALA A 226 -2.44 -0.59 -5.19
N GLU A 227 -2.53 0.62 -4.61
CA GLU A 227 -2.32 1.86 -5.36
C GLU A 227 -0.89 1.95 -5.91
N TYR A 228 0.10 1.52 -5.12
CA TYR A 228 1.49 1.49 -5.55
C TYR A 228 1.76 0.49 -6.68
N THR A 229 1.16 -0.71 -6.60
CA THR A 229 1.46 -1.81 -7.54
C THR A 229 0.59 -1.77 -8.80
N PHE A 230 -0.70 -1.45 -8.66
CA PHE A 230 -1.67 -1.50 -9.76
C PHE A 230 -2.21 -0.11 -10.15
N GLY A 231 -1.90 0.92 -9.37
CA GLY A 231 -2.33 2.29 -9.63
C GLY A 231 -1.29 3.12 -10.36
N GLU A 232 -1.43 4.42 -10.23
CA GLU A 232 -0.59 5.43 -10.89
C GLU A 232 0.28 6.20 -9.89
N ALA A 233 0.30 5.83 -8.61
CA ALA A 233 1.00 6.56 -7.57
C ALA A 233 2.53 6.42 -7.67
N GLU A 234 3.23 7.48 -7.31
CA GLU A 234 4.70 7.55 -7.31
C GLU A 234 5.32 6.89 -6.06
N ALA A 235 6.64 7.05 -5.90
CA ALA A 235 7.43 6.38 -4.86
C ALA A 235 7.21 6.91 -3.44
N ASP A 236 6.70 8.16 -3.29
CA ASP A 236 6.53 8.85 -2.01
C ASP A 236 5.14 9.46 -1.93
N PHE A 237 4.19 8.70 -1.40
CA PHE A 237 2.80 9.14 -1.30
C PHE A 237 2.09 8.60 -0.06
N MET A 238 0.93 9.19 0.24
CA MET A 238 -0.01 8.75 1.27
C MET A 238 -1.33 8.37 0.62
N LEU A 239 -1.88 7.22 1.00
CA LEU A 239 -3.27 6.88 0.70
C LEU A 239 -4.11 7.03 1.97
N ILE A 240 -5.19 7.81 1.91
CA ILE A 240 -6.16 7.98 2.99
C ILE A 240 -7.42 7.20 2.63
N LYS A 241 -7.69 6.16 3.41
CA LYS A 241 -8.91 5.35 3.28
C LYS A 241 -10.00 5.95 4.16
N ILE A 242 -11.07 6.42 3.53
CA ILE A 242 -12.23 7.04 4.18
C ILE A 242 -13.43 6.12 3.98
N GLY A 243 -13.83 5.49 5.06
CA GLY A 243 -14.92 4.53 5.09
C GLY A 243 -15.68 4.61 6.41
N ARG A 244 -15.87 3.47 7.08
CA ARG A 244 -16.39 3.41 8.45
C ARG A 244 -15.49 4.18 9.43
N GLY A 245 -14.18 4.06 9.25
CA GLY A 245 -13.15 4.83 9.92
C GLY A 245 -12.33 5.62 8.92
N VAL A 246 -11.28 6.28 9.43
CA VAL A 246 -10.29 7.00 8.64
C VAL A 246 -8.91 6.48 9.01
N GLY A 247 -8.23 5.89 8.07
CA GLY A 247 -6.86 5.40 8.20
C GLY A 247 -6.01 5.82 7.01
N ALA A 248 -4.70 5.75 7.16
CA ALA A 248 -3.79 5.98 6.05
C ALA A 248 -2.74 4.89 5.93
N GLY A 249 -2.33 4.62 4.69
CA GLY A 249 -1.11 3.90 4.36
C GLY A 249 -0.10 4.87 3.75
N LEU A 250 1.17 4.64 3.97
CA LEU A 250 2.25 5.48 3.47
C LEU A 250 3.28 4.62 2.74
N ILE A 251 3.73 5.12 1.59
CA ILE A 251 4.93 4.63 0.90
C ILE A 251 5.96 5.76 0.95
N THR A 252 7.20 5.45 1.30
CA THR A 252 8.32 6.38 1.25
C THR A 252 9.56 5.66 0.76
N GLY A 253 10.24 6.21 -0.25
CA GLY A 253 11.35 5.54 -0.90
C GLY A 253 10.96 4.16 -1.44
N SER A 254 9.76 4.04 -2.04
CA SER A 254 9.21 2.79 -2.57
C SER A 254 9.03 1.69 -1.51
N GLN A 255 8.90 2.04 -0.23
CA GLN A 255 8.70 1.08 0.86
C GLN A 255 7.55 1.50 1.79
N PRO A 256 6.74 0.54 2.26
CA PRO A 256 5.68 0.84 3.23
C PRO A 256 6.26 1.36 4.55
N LEU A 257 5.76 2.49 5.04
CA LEU A 257 6.10 3.05 6.33
C LEU A 257 5.18 2.50 7.42
N LEU A 258 5.64 1.56 8.21
CA LEU A 258 4.85 0.93 9.28
C LEU A 258 5.04 1.60 10.65
N GLY A 259 6.17 2.30 10.85
CA GLY A 259 6.54 2.89 12.13
C GLY A 259 7.03 1.87 13.18
N SER A 260 7.57 2.36 14.28
CA SER A 260 8.18 1.53 15.33
C SER A 260 7.19 0.69 16.14
N ARG A 261 5.89 1.05 16.09
CA ARG A 261 4.79 0.37 16.77
C ARG A 261 3.73 -0.14 15.79
N PHE A 262 4.05 -0.16 14.49
CA PHE A 262 3.18 -0.62 13.40
C PHE A 262 1.85 0.17 13.31
N ALA A 263 1.83 1.39 13.81
CA ALA A 263 0.69 2.29 13.87
C ALA A 263 0.90 3.57 13.05
N ALA A 264 1.85 3.57 12.09
CA ALA A 264 1.94 4.65 11.12
C ALA A 264 0.65 4.69 10.30
N GLY A 265 0.10 5.89 10.07
CA GLY A 265 -1.16 6.04 9.35
C GLY A 265 -2.43 6.08 10.22
N GLU A 266 -2.34 5.95 11.54
CA GLU A 266 -3.48 6.14 12.48
C GLU A 266 -3.91 7.60 12.60
N ILE A 267 -3.95 8.32 11.46
CA ILE A 267 -4.26 9.76 11.37
C ILE A 267 -5.72 10.07 11.72
N GLY A 268 -6.62 9.10 11.55
CA GLY A 268 -8.03 9.25 11.93
C GLY A 268 -8.23 9.62 13.40
N HIS A 269 -7.28 9.27 14.26
CA HIS A 269 -7.33 9.57 15.68
C HIS A 269 -6.51 10.79 16.13
N VAL A 270 -5.99 11.55 15.16
CA VAL A 270 -5.40 12.88 15.41
C VAL A 270 -6.53 13.88 15.66
N VAL A 271 -6.42 14.65 16.75
CA VAL A 271 -7.37 15.71 17.06
C VAL A 271 -7.12 16.91 16.14
N VAL A 272 -8.13 17.30 15.38
CA VAL A 272 -8.09 18.44 14.46
C VAL A 272 -8.93 19.61 15.00
N GLY A 273 -8.29 20.76 15.16
CA GLY A 273 -8.88 21.93 15.82
C GLY A 273 -8.54 22.02 17.31
N THR A 274 -8.85 23.17 17.91
CA THR A 274 -8.50 23.51 19.30
C THR A 274 -9.72 23.69 20.20
N ASP A 275 -10.92 23.71 19.64
CA ASP A 275 -12.17 24.20 20.22
C ASP A 275 -13.25 23.12 20.39
N GLY A 276 -12.84 21.87 20.45
CA GLY A 276 -13.73 20.74 20.65
C GLY A 276 -14.07 20.00 19.37
N GLY A 277 -15.26 19.43 19.27
CA GLY A 277 -15.70 18.65 18.11
C GLY A 277 -16.55 17.44 18.50
N PRO A 278 -16.90 16.59 17.54
CA PRO A 278 -17.65 15.37 17.80
C PRO A 278 -16.83 14.35 18.60
N ARG A 279 -17.55 13.52 19.35
CA ARG A 279 -16.92 12.41 20.08
C ARG A 279 -16.53 11.29 19.15
N CYS A 280 -15.27 10.88 19.21
CA CYS A 280 -14.75 9.73 18.50
C CYS A 280 -14.98 8.43 19.27
N ALA A 281 -15.09 7.30 18.56
CA ALA A 281 -15.19 5.97 19.17
C ALA A 281 -13.99 5.60 20.07
N CYS A 282 -12.81 6.19 19.81
CA CYS A 282 -11.62 6.03 20.67
C CYS A 282 -11.69 6.76 22.02
N GLY A 283 -12.79 7.50 22.30
CA GLY A 283 -13.04 8.23 23.53
C GLY A 283 -12.58 9.69 23.53
N LYS A 284 -11.75 10.12 22.58
CA LYS A 284 -11.32 11.52 22.41
C LYS A 284 -12.41 12.35 21.74
N ILE A 285 -12.22 13.68 21.79
CA ILE A 285 -13.09 14.68 21.15
C ILE A 285 -12.30 15.32 20.01
N GLY A 286 -12.93 15.50 18.83
CA GLY A 286 -12.34 16.22 17.71
C GLY A 286 -11.34 15.43 16.86
N CYS A 287 -11.31 14.09 16.97
CA CYS A 287 -10.52 13.26 16.05
C CYS A 287 -10.96 13.47 14.60
N LEU A 288 -10.03 13.40 13.64
CA LEU A 288 -10.32 13.52 12.21
C LEU A 288 -11.42 12.55 11.76
N GLU A 289 -11.38 11.30 12.21
CA GLU A 289 -12.40 10.28 11.92
C GLU A 289 -13.81 10.70 12.31
N ALA A 290 -13.95 11.38 13.45
CA ALA A 290 -15.25 11.84 13.94
C ALA A 290 -15.87 12.94 13.07
N TRP A 291 -15.08 13.56 12.19
CA TRP A 291 -15.52 14.53 11.19
C TRP A 291 -15.67 13.91 9.81
N LEU A 292 -14.75 13.01 9.43
CA LEU A 292 -14.50 12.64 8.05
C LEU A 292 -14.99 11.22 7.69
N SER A 293 -15.35 10.37 8.66
CA SER A 293 -15.91 9.05 8.31
C SER A 293 -17.19 9.19 7.49
N VAL A 294 -17.43 8.25 6.57
CA VAL A 294 -18.58 8.28 5.65
C VAL A 294 -19.89 8.47 6.42
N SER A 295 -20.07 7.74 7.53
CA SER A 295 -21.28 7.87 8.34
C SER A 295 -21.45 9.28 8.93
N ARG A 296 -20.36 9.92 9.36
CA ARG A 296 -20.43 11.29 9.93
C ARG A 296 -20.73 12.35 8.89
N MET A 297 -20.09 12.24 7.72
CA MET A 297 -20.42 13.14 6.62
C MET A 297 -21.86 12.97 6.16
N GLN A 298 -22.33 11.73 6.05
CA GLN A 298 -23.71 11.45 5.66
C GLN A 298 -24.73 11.96 6.71
N GLU A 299 -24.48 11.73 8.01
CA GLU A 299 -25.31 12.29 9.08
C GLU A 299 -25.42 13.81 9.01
N ALA A 300 -24.31 14.51 8.72
CA ALA A 300 -24.31 15.96 8.59
C ALA A 300 -25.09 16.42 7.34
N LEU A 301 -24.92 15.73 6.21
CA LEU A 301 -25.64 16.01 4.98
C LEU A 301 -27.14 15.73 5.08
N ASP A 302 -27.53 14.68 5.81
CA ASP A 302 -28.94 14.34 6.04
C ASP A 302 -29.61 15.38 6.98
N ALA A 303 -28.84 15.92 7.95
CA ALA A 303 -29.31 16.95 8.86
C ALA A 303 -29.51 18.33 8.16
N ASP A 304 -28.61 18.69 7.25
CA ASP A 304 -28.69 19.93 6.46
C ASP A 304 -28.23 19.71 5.01
N PRO A 305 -29.09 19.24 4.12
CA PRO A 305 -28.74 19.04 2.71
C PRO A 305 -28.37 20.34 1.99
N ALA A 306 -28.83 21.50 2.47
CA ALA A 306 -28.53 22.80 1.84
C ALA A 306 -27.07 23.24 2.13
N ALA A 307 -26.49 22.80 3.24
CA ALA A 307 -25.11 23.09 3.62
C ALA A 307 -24.06 22.12 3.02
N ARG A 308 -24.44 21.31 2.02
CA ARG A 308 -23.55 20.28 1.43
C ARG A 308 -22.16 20.82 1.09
N GLU A 309 -22.09 21.95 0.39
CA GLU A 309 -20.81 22.53 -0.01
C GLU A 309 -19.95 22.94 1.20
N GLU A 310 -20.57 23.51 2.22
CA GLU A 310 -19.90 23.93 3.47
C GLU A 310 -19.39 22.71 4.25
N ILE A 311 -20.20 21.65 4.37
CA ILE A 311 -19.84 20.41 5.07
C ILE A 311 -18.63 19.73 4.39
N LEU A 312 -18.65 19.61 3.06
CA LEU A 312 -17.56 18.98 2.32
C LEU A 312 -16.28 19.83 2.36
N ARG A 313 -16.43 21.17 2.27
CA ARG A 313 -15.30 22.11 2.42
C ARG A 313 -14.65 22.04 3.80
N ASP A 314 -15.44 22.04 4.88
CA ASP A 314 -14.93 21.87 6.25
C ASP A 314 -14.22 20.52 6.41
N SER A 315 -14.77 19.44 5.84
CA SER A 315 -14.17 18.11 5.86
C SER A 315 -12.80 18.09 5.17
N GLY A 316 -12.68 18.68 3.97
CA GLY A 316 -11.42 18.78 3.23
C GLY A 316 -10.39 19.63 3.97
N THR A 317 -10.82 20.78 4.53
CA THR A 317 -9.96 21.64 5.35
C THR A 317 -9.40 20.90 6.57
N ARG A 318 -10.24 20.17 7.31
CA ARG A 318 -9.82 19.39 8.49
C ARG A 318 -8.85 18.28 8.12
N MET A 319 -9.11 17.59 7.01
CA MET A 319 -8.20 16.59 6.47
C MET A 319 -6.82 17.19 6.19
N ALA A 320 -6.78 18.29 5.45
CA ALA A 320 -5.53 18.96 5.10
C ALA A 320 -4.78 19.50 6.33
N ILE A 321 -5.47 19.99 7.36
CA ILE A 321 -4.86 20.36 8.65
C ILE A 321 -4.12 19.17 9.28
N ALA A 322 -4.71 17.98 9.23
CA ALA A 322 -4.10 16.78 9.80
C ALA A 322 -2.88 16.31 9.01
N ILE A 323 -2.93 16.42 7.68
CA ILE A 323 -1.90 15.80 6.81
C ILE A 323 -0.80 16.76 6.37
N ALA A 324 -0.99 18.07 6.39
CA ALA A 324 0.02 19.05 5.96
C ALA A 324 1.38 18.87 6.68
N PRO A 325 1.44 18.64 8.01
CA PRO A 325 2.70 18.36 8.68
C PRO A 325 3.37 17.06 8.22
N ILE A 326 2.57 16.06 7.80
CA ILE A 326 3.07 14.76 7.33
C ILE A 326 3.62 14.90 5.92
N VAL A 327 2.88 15.56 5.03
CA VAL A 327 3.31 15.89 3.66
C VAL A 327 4.64 16.63 3.70
N ALA A 328 4.73 17.68 4.52
CA ALA A 328 5.94 18.48 4.64
C ALA A 328 7.12 17.73 5.30
N ALA A 329 6.85 16.85 6.28
CA ALA A 329 7.91 16.13 7.00
C ALA A 329 8.49 14.94 6.21
N LEU A 330 7.67 14.33 5.35
CA LEU A 330 8.05 13.16 4.56
C LEU A 330 8.31 13.49 3.09
N ASP A 331 8.14 14.76 2.70
CA ASP A 331 8.32 15.25 1.32
C ASP A 331 7.47 14.44 0.32
N LEU A 332 6.17 14.28 0.64
CA LEU A 332 5.28 13.48 -0.18
C LEU A 332 4.86 14.25 -1.43
N SER A 333 4.90 13.59 -2.58
CA SER A 333 4.48 14.14 -3.87
C SER A 333 2.96 14.06 -4.08
N GLU A 334 2.28 13.14 -3.38
CA GLU A 334 0.88 12.83 -3.66
C GLU A 334 0.11 12.37 -2.42
N VAL A 335 -1.18 12.72 -2.39
CA VAL A 335 -2.18 12.21 -1.45
C VAL A 335 -3.32 11.58 -2.24
N VAL A 336 -3.51 10.28 -2.10
CA VAL A 336 -4.57 9.53 -2.77
C VAL A 336 -5.70 9.26 -1.78
N LEU A 337 -6.94 9.54 -2.18
CA LEU A 337 -8.13 9.29 -1.38
C LEU A 337 -8.83 8.02 -1.86
N SER A 338 -9.24 7.17 -0.94
CA SER A 338 -10.06 5.99 -1.20
C SER A 338 -11.34 6.07 -0.39
N GLY A 339 -12.50 6.01 -1.06
CA GLY A 339 -13.82 6.09 -0.47
C GLY A 339 -14.87 6.54 -1.48
N PRO A 340 -16.12 6.85 -1.06
CA PRO A 340 -17.20 7.22 -1.97
C PRO A 340 -16.89 8.51 -2.73
N ALA A 341 -16.82 8.42 -4.07
CA ALA A 341 -16.47 9.56 -4.93
C ALA A 341 -17.45 10.74 -4.77
N GLU A 342 -18.73 10.46 -4.53
CA GLU A 342 -19.77 11.48 -4.33
C GLU A 342 -19.58 12.35 -3.07
N LEU A 343 -18.75 11.89 -2.14
CA LEU A 343 -18.39 12.65 -0.93
C LEU A 343 -17.00 13.28 -1.02
N LEU A 344 -16.09 12.63 -1.73
CA LEU A 344 -14.67 12.97 -1.68
C LEU A 344 -14.23 13.84 -2.86
N ASP A 345 -14.85 13.69 -4.04
CA ASP A 345 -14.46 14.44 -5.24
C ASP A 345 -14.96 15.89 -5.23
N GLY A 346 -14.33 16.76 -6.01
CA GLY A 346 -14.70 18.16 -6.13
C GLY A 346 -14.45 18.97 -4.86
N THR A 347 -15.49 19.50 -4.22
CA THR A 347 -15.41 20.48 -3.13
C THR A 347 -14.49 20.07 -1.98
N LEU A 348 -14.48 18.78 -1.61
CA LEU A 348 -13.62 18.29 -0.51
C LEU A 348 -12.13 18.33 -0.92
N ILE A 349 -11.82 17.84 -2.12
CA ILE A 349 -10.44 17.85 -2.66
C ILE A 349 -9.98 19.30 -2.87
N ASP A 350 -10.80 20.16 -3.45
CA ASP A 350 -10.45 21.56 -3.69
C ASP A 350 -10.08 22.28 -2.39
N ALA A 351 -10.89 22.08 -1.33
CA ALA A 351 -10.62 22.65 -0.02
C ALA A 351 -9.37 22.06 0.66
N ALA A 352 -9.12 20.77 0.41
CA ALA A 352 -7.91 20.12 0.93
C ALA A 352 -6.65 20.68 0.26
N VAL A 353 -6.64 20.85 -1.07
CA VAL A 353 -5.53 21.43 -1.83
C VAL A 353 -5.28 22.89 -1.40
N GLU A 354 -6.33 23.72 -1.33
CA GLU A 354 -6.22 25.10 -0.87
C GLU A 354 -5.59 25.19 0.53
N THR A 355 -6.02 24.31 1.44
CA THR A 355 -5.53 24.29 2.82
C THR A 355 -4.10 23.75 2.92
N LEU A 356 -3.74 22.75 2.11
CA LEU A 356 -2.36 22.23 2.04
C LEU A 356 -1.40 23.33 1.60
N HIS A 357 -1.72 24.05 0.50
CA HIS A 357 -0.89 25.16 0.02
C HIS A 357 -0.75 26.25 1.08
N ALA A 358 -1.82 26.59 1.79
CA ALA A 358 -1.77 27.62 2.85
C ALA A 358 -0.97 27.19 4.10
N ARG A 359 -0.67 25.89 4.27
CA ARG A 359 -0.03 25.32 5.46
C ARG A 359 1.33 24.71 5.23
N THR A 360 1.79 24.66 3.99
CA THR A 360 3.09 24.14 3.59
C THR A 360 3.96 25.26 3.03
N LEU A 361 5.23 24.96 2.78
CA LEU A 361 6.17 25.97 2.27
C LEU A 361 5.84 26.31 0.83
N GLU A 362 5.57 27.59 0.58
CA GLU A 362 5.28 28.14 -0.75
C GLU A 362 6.45 27.86 -1.72
N GLY A 363 6.12 27.51 -2.97
CA GLY A 363 7.08 27.18 -4.01
C GLY A 363 7.74 25.80 -3.89
N VAL A 364 7.43 25.02 -2.84
CA VAL A 364 7.97 23.65 -2.66
C VAL A 364 6.89 22.60 -2.78
N PHE A 365 5.71 22.83 -2.18
CA PHE A 365 4.63 21.86 -2.13
C PHE A 365 3.40 22.26 -2.98
N GLU A 366 3.58 23.17 -3.94
CA GLU A 366 2.51 23.61 -4.85
C GLU A 366 2.09 22.50 -5.83
N ASP A 367 2.99 21.58 -6.13
CA ASP A 367 2.75 20.47 -7.06
C ASP A 367 2.21 19.20 -6.37
N VAL A 368 1.97 19.22 -5.04
CA VAL A 368 1.42 18.06 -4.33
C VAL A 368 0.02 17.77 -4.82
N MET A 369 -0.15 16.62 -5.44
CA MET A 369 -1.45 16.19 -5.96
C MET A 369 -2.34 15.60 -4.86
N VAL A 370 -3.62 15.97 -4.87
CA VAL A 370 -4.66 15.29 -4.09
C VAL A 370 -5.69 14.75 -5.08
N ARG A 371 -5.90 13.44 -5.11
CA ARG A 371 -6.84 12.81 -6.04
C ARG A 371 -7.55 11.61 -5.43
N LEU A 372 -8.62 11.18 -6.06
CA LEU A 372 -9.21 9.87 -5.80
C LEU A 372 -8.36 8.74 -6.43
N THR A 373 -8.34 7.59 -5.77
CA THR A 373 -7.88 6.35 -6.42
C THR A 373 -8.81 5.99 -7.57
N ARG A 374 -8.22 5.40 -8.62
CA ARG A 374 -8.97 4.77 -9.72
C ARG A 374 -9.14 3.27 -9.53
N GLN A 375 -8.64 2.74 -8.40
CA GLN A 375 -8.70 1.32 -8.10
C GLN A 375 -10.01 0.98 -7.40
N ASP A 376 -10.80 0.12 -8.02
CA ASP A 376 -11.90 -0.57 -7.34
C ASP A 376 -11.32 -1.66 -6.43
N ASP A 377 -12.06 -2.06 -5.41
CA ASP A 377 -11.70 -3.17 -4.51
C ASP A 377 -10.29 -3.08 -3.92
N ILE A 378 -9.85 -1.86 -3.63
CA ILE A 378 -8.46 -1.54 -3.35
C ILE A 378 -7.85 -2.37 -2.20
N VAL A 379 -8.63 -2.74 -1.18
CA VAL A 379 -8.17 -3.59 -0.08
C VAL A 379 -7.99 -5.03 -0.53
N LEU A 380 -8.90 -5.57 -1.35
CA LEU A 380 -8.78 -6.91 -1.93
C LEU A 380 -7.58 -7.00 -2.88
N ARG A 381 -7.38 -5.99 -3.71
CA ARG A 381 -6.19 -5.88 -4.56
C ARG A 381 -4.90 -5.78 -3.74
N GLY A 382 -4.91 -5.00 -2.66
CA GLY A 382 -3.79 -4.94 -1.73
C GLY A 382 -3.49 -6.27 -1.05
N ALA A 383 -4.54 -7.04 -0.74
CA ALA A 383 -4.40 -8.41 -0.25
C ALA A 383 -3.68 -9.30 -1.29
N ALA A 384 -3.97 -9.15 -2.59
CA ALA A 384 -3.23 -9.84 -3.64
C ALA A 384 -1.75 -9.43 -3.68
N VAL A 385 -1.44 -8.13 -3.60
CA VAL A 385 -0.05 -7.64 -3.56
C VAL A 385 0.71 -8.23 -2.37
N MET A 386 0.08 -8.34 -1.21
CA MET A 386 0.73 -8.95 -0.04
C MET A 386 1.13 -10.40 -0.31
N VAL A 387 0.26 -11.19 -0.95
CA VAL A 387 0.55 -12.58 -1.32
C VAL A 387 1.65 -12.64 -2.38
N LEU A 388 1.58 -11.82 -3.44
CA LEU A 388 2.62 -11.73 -4.47
C LEU A 388 3.98 -11.39 -3.86
N SER A 389 4.02 -10.39 -2.98
CA SER A 389 5.25 -9.98 -2.29
C SER A 389 5.78 -11.08 -1.37
N GLY A 390 4.89 -11.72 -0.59
CA GLY A 390 5.29 -12.76 0.36
C GLY A 390 5.72 -14.06 -0.28
N GLN A 391 5.08 -14.49 -1.37
CA GLN A 391 5.33 -15.78 -2.01
C GLN A 391 6.31 -15.68 -3.18
N LEU A 392 6.23 -14.60 -3.97
CA LEU A 392 7.03 -14.43 -5.18
C LEU A 392 8.09 -13.33 -5.05
N GLY A 393 8.03 -12.49 -4.03
CA GLY A 393 8.89 -11.31 -3.89
C GLY A 393 8.59 -10.22 -4.93
N VAL A 394 7.33 -10.15 -5.40
CA VAL A 394 6.85 -9.18 -6.39
C VAL A 394 6.01 -8.11 -5.69
N SER A 395 6.32 -6.84 -5.95
CA SER A 395 5.59 -5.69 -5.37
C SER A 395 5.63 -4.50 -6.31
#